data_dd7d57fffdcc31f579b4642257731b59
#
_entry.id   dd7d57fffdcc31f579b4642257731b59
#
_cell.length_a   1.000
_cell.length_b   1.000
_cell.length_c   1.000
_cell.angle_alpha   90.00
_cell.angle_beta   90.00
_cell.angle_gamma   90.00
#
_symmetry.space_group_name_H-M   'P 1'
#
loop_
_entity.id
_entity.type
_entity.pdbx_description
1 polymer ?
#
loop_
_entity_poly.entity_id
_entity_poly.type
_entity_poly.pdbx_seq_one_letter_code
_entity_poly.pdbx_strand_id
1 'polypeptide(L)'
;MKITRSRIALGLGVVVAVAALAWAFAPRPIEVEVAHVTQGHFESAVEEDGKTRLRDRYIVASPLSGVLSRVTLREGDPVEADAVVATLQPVLPPLQDQRTLRELRARLAMSRAVADRAQALAGAAEIELARTRNELKRSEELARGGFISEYKLDNDALVAQTAQKNLDSAANARRAANYEVEQALAALTAVERGTPGATFVLRSPVADRVLRVAQTSETPLAAGTPLLEIGDTRQLEIVAELLTTEALQAQPGAPVVIDRWGGPRVLAGHVRAVEPGAFTKVSALGVEEQRVRVLIDIDSPREQWQALGDGYRVTVRIVTRAVDNVTLVPASALFPLPGNGKGESAEVPGAMAMFALEQGRARLRPVEVAARNSSAAWVRNGAHAGEAVIVYAPASVRDGVRVRSRTE
;
A
#
# COMPACT_ATOMS: atom_id res chain seq x y z
N MET A 1 -54.83 67.51 38.25
CA MET A 1 -55.06 66.65 37.07
C MET A 1 -55.20 65.18 37.54
N LYS A 2 -56.49 64.69 37.65
CA LYS A 2 -56.73 63.31 38.14
C LYS A 2 -56.54 62.31 36.95
N ILE A 3 -55.43 61.58 36.96
CA ILE A 3 -55.24 60.52 36.02
C ILE A 3 -56.21 59.39 36.39
N THR A 4 -57.22 59.18 35.57
CA THR A 4 -58.31 58.21 35.83
C THR A 4 -57.68 56.76 35.75
N ARG A 5 -58.02 55.94 36.76
CA ARG A 5 -57.59 54.51 36.89
C ARG A 5 -57.75 53.72 35.60
N SER A 6 -58.67 54.11 34.73
CA SER A 6 -58.96 53.54 33.42
C SER A 6 -57.77 53.76 32.42
N ARG A 7 -57.08 54.89 32.43
CA ARG A 7 -55.94 55.18 31.53
C ARG A 7 -54.70 54.42 31.96
N ILE A 8 -54.51 54.16 33.25
CA ILE A 8 -53.40 53.34 33.78
C ILE A 8 -53.62 51.86 33.40
N ALA A 9 -54.90 51.39 33.53
CA ALA A 9 -55.18 50.00 33.09
C ALA A 9 -55.04 49.79 31.60
N LEU A 10 -55.40 50.79 30.76
CA LEU A 10 -55.16 50.71 29.29
C LEU A 10 -53.71 50.73 28.96
N GLY A 11 -52.89 51.57 29.62
CA GLY A 11 -51.43 51.60 29.42
C GLY A 11 -50.77 50.30 29.81
N LEU A 12 -51.16 49.67 30.92
CA LEU A 12 -50.66 48.36 31.35
C LEU A 12 -51.07 47.27 30.39
N GLY A 13 -52.28 47.29 29.83
CA GLY A 13 -52.72 46.33 28.79
C GLY A 13 -51.88 46.40 27.49
N VAL A 14 -51.55 47.62 27.06
CA VAL A 14 -50.72 47.83 25.89
C VAL A 14 -49.27 47.30 26.12
N VAL A 15 -48.73 47.58 27.33
CA VAL A 15 -47.38 47.07 27.66
C VAL A 15 -47.38 45.55 27.72
N VAL A 16 -48.35 44.89 28.27
CA VAL A 16 -48.49 43.43 28.30
C VAL A 16 -48.67 42.87 26.89
N ALA A 17 -49.49 43.52 26.05
CA ALA A 17 -49.66 43.08 24.66
C ALA A 17 -48.41 43.23 23.86
N VAL A 18 -47.66 44.33 24.01
CA VAL A 18 -46.35 44.52 23.37
C VAL A 18 -45.30 43.49 23.86
N ALA A 19 -45.28 43.22 25.17
CA ALA A 19 -44.42 42.22 25.76
C ALA A 19 -44.76 40.78 25.26
N ALA A 20 -46.07 40.48 25.17
CA ALA A 20 -46.57 39.21 24.65
C ALA A 20 -46.22 39.06 23.14
N LEU A 21 -46.38 40.10 22.35
CA LEU A 21 -45.94 40.13 20.93
C LEU A 21 -44.43 39.99 20.81
N ALA A 22 -43.64 40.70 21.58
CA ALA A 22 -42.19 40.59 21.60
C ALA A 22 -41.72 39.17 21.99
N TRP A 23 -42.41 38.54 22.94
CA TRP A 23 -42.14 37.15 23.32
C TRP A 23 -42.57 36.14 22.24
N ALA A 24 -43.72 36.35 21.57
CA ALA A 24 -44.24 35.48 20.52
C ALA A 24 -43.39 35.55 19.25
N PHE A 25 -42.80 36.72 18.96
CA PHE A 25 -41.87 36.92 17.82
C PHE A 25 -40.40 36.82 18.21
N ALA A 26 -40.06 36.47 19.45
CA ALA A 26 -38.70 36.23 19.86
C ALA A 26 -38.12 35.06 19.05
N PRO A 27 -36.96 35.23 18.34
CA PRO A 27 -36.36 34.17 17.52
C PRO A 27 -36.04 32.98 18.42
N ARG A 28 -36.70 31.85 18.12
CA ARG A 28 -36.41 30.58 18.83
C ARG A 28 -35.00 30.13 18.50
N PRO A 29 -34.25 29.63 19.48
CA PRO A 29 -32.89 29.09 19.21
C PRO A 29 -32.99 27.89 18.27
N ILE A 30 -32.08 27.82 17.29
CA ILE A 30 -31.96 26.68 16.38
C ILE A 30 -31.29 25.57 17.16
N GLU A 31 -31.87 24.37 17.14
CA GLU A 31 -31.21 23.17 17.69
C GLU A 31 -30.10 22.72 16.79
N VAL A 32 -28.91 22.54 17.34
CA VAL A 32 -27.69 22.14 16.62
C VAL A 32 -26.99 21.03 17.39
N GLU A 33 -26.34 20.18 16.64
CA GLU A 33 -25.41 19.19 17.18
C GLU A 33 -24.05 19.85 17.44
N VAL A 34 -23.43 19.51 18.57
CA VAL A 34 -22.18 20.13 19.03
C VAL A 34 -21.15 19.08 19.31
N ALA A 35 -19.94 19.31 18.83
CA ALA A 35 -18.75 18.52 19.16
C ALA A 35 -17.67 19.44 19.73
N HIS A 36 -16.64 18.85 20.34
CA HIS A 36 -15.52 19.60 20.90
C HIS A 36 -14.28 19.47 20.04
N VAL A 37 -13.56 20.57 19.92
CA VAL A 37 -12.21 20.60 19.36
C VAL A 37 -11.26 19.89 20.34
N THR A 38 -10.50 18.95 19.85
CA THR A 38 -9.56 18.18 20.66
C THR A 38 -8.11 18.41 20.23
N GLN A 39 -7.17 18.12 21.10
CA GLN A 39 -5.78 17.91 20.71
C GLN A 39 -5.49 16.42 20.66
N GLY A 40 -4.82 15.98 19.61
CA GLY A 40 -4.54 14.56 19.43
C GLY A 40 -3.66 14.26 18.25
N HIS A 41 -3.60 12.99 17.94
CA HIS A 41 -2.92 12.45 16.79
C HIS A 41 -3.77 12.62 15.53
N PHE A 42 -3.22 13.25 14.50
CA PHE A 42 -3.82 13.35 13.17
C PHE A 42 -3.12 12.38 12.24
N GLU A 43 -3.90 11.55 11.57
CA GLU A 43 -3.41 10.64 10.54
C GLU A 43 -4.22 10.82 9.26
N SER A 44 -3.52 11.00 8.16
CA SER A 44 -4.08 10.92 6.80
C SER A 44 -3.52 9.69 6.14
N ALA A 45 -4.39 8.88 5.56
CA ALA A 45 -4.00 7.65 4.91
C ALA A 45 -4.78 7.46 3.60
N VAL A 46 -4.18 6.76 2.67
CA VAL A 46 -4.83 6.24 1.46
C VAL A 46 -5.17 4.78 1.71
N GLU A 47 -6.43 4.40 1.51
CA GLU A 47 -6.90 3.03 1.61
C GLU A 47 -7.19 2.48 0.23
N GLU A 48 -6.58 1.35 -0.12
CA GLU A 48 -6.74 0.71 -1.43
C GLU A 48 -6.63 -0.81 -1.29
N ASP A 49 -7.18 -1.52 -2.26
CA ASP A 49 -7.01 -2.96 -2.35
C ASP A 49 -5.64 -3.33 -2.91
N GLY A 50 -4.99 -4.27 -2.24
CA GLY A 50 -3.75 -4.88 -2.68
C GLY A 50 -3.88 -6.37 -2.92
N LYS A 51 -2.87 -6.94 -3.52
CA LYS A 51 -2.70 -8.40 -3.66
C LYS A 51 -1.33 -8.81 -3.18
N THR A 52 -1.27 -9.90 -2.46
CA THR A 52 0.00 -10.54 -2.14
C THR A 52 0.63 -11.06 -3.43
N ARG A 53 1.92 -10.90 -3.53
CA ARG A 53 2.73 -11.42 -4.64
C ARG A 53 4.01 -12.01 -4.06
N LEU A 54 4.43 -13.11 -4.63
CA LEU A 54 5.76 -13.63 -4.36
C LEU A 54 6.81 -12.67 -4.93
N ARG A 55 7.83 -12.39 -4.15
CA ARG A 55 8.95 -11.56 -4.60
C ARG A 55 9.72 -12.26 -5.71
N ASP A 56 10.02 -13.52 -5.51
CA ASP A 56 10.75 -14.36 -6.48
C ASP A 56 9.87 -15.53 -6.92
N ARG A 57 9.63 -15.62 -8.22
CA ARG A 57 8.91 -16.69 -8.88
C ARG A 57 9.76 -17.27 -10.01
N TYR A 58 9.92 -18.56 -10.00
CA TYR A 58 10.70 -19.28 -10.99
C TYR A 58 9.78 -20.15 -11.84
N ILE A 59 9.78 -19.91 -13.15
CA ILE A 59 9.01 -20.69 -14.10
C ILE A 59 9.96 -21.73 -14.70
N VAL A 60 9.72 -23.00 -14.41
CA VAL A 60 10.42 -24.10 -15.08
C VAL A 60 9.69 -24.40 -16.37
N ALA A 61 10.35 -24.10 -17.49
CA ALA A 61 9.81 -24.31 -18.83
C ALA A 61 10.60 -25.39 -19.58
N SER A 62 9.97 -26.02 -20.57
CA SER A 62 10.64 -26.99 -21.42
C SER A 62 11.73 -26.32 -22.28
N PRO A 63 13.01 -26.71 -22.16
CA PRO A 63 14.09 -26.11 -22.95
C PRO A 63 14.11 -26.57 -24.41
N LEU A 64 13.45 -27.68 -24.72
CA LEU A 64 13.42 -28.31 -26.04
C LEU A 64 12.05 -28.95 -26.30
N SER A 65 11.77 -29.27 -27.58
CA SER A 65 10.58 -30.02 -27.94
C SER A 65 10.77 -31.49 -27.60
N GLY A 66 9.75 -32.09 -26.96
CA GLY A 66 9.82 -33.47 -26.51
C GLY A 66 8.51 -33.96 -25.93
N VAL A 67 8.48 -35.20 -25.45
CA VAL A 67 7.39 -35.77 -24.72
C VAL A 67 7.69 -35.63 -23.22
N LEU A 68 6.86 -34.88 -22.50
CA LEU A 68 6.92 -34.78 -21.06
C LEU A 68 6.50 -36.10 -20.43
N SER A 69 7.28 -36.64 -19.53
CA SER A 69 6.82 -37.72 -18.66
C SER A 69 5.87 -37.17 -17.59
N ARG A 70 4.99 -37.98 -17.06
CA ARG A 70 4.04 -37.57 -16.05
C ARG A 70 4.73 -36.87 -14.87
N VAL A 71 4.29 -35.66 -14.54
CA VAL A 71 4.77 -34.91 -13.39
C VAL A 71 4.05 -35.45 -12.14
N THR A 72 4.82 -35.86 -11.13
CA THR A 72 4.30 -36.40 -9.87
C THR A 72 4.08 -35.35 -8.80
N LEU A 73 4.75 -34.17 -8.95
CA LEU A 73 4.62 -33.05 -8.02
C LEU A 73 3.23 -32.41 -8.10
N ARG A 74 2.75 -31.97 -6.95
CA ARG A 74 1.47 -31.26 -6.78
C ARG A 74 1.71 -29.85 -6.28
N GLU A 75 0.72 -28.99 -6.48
CA GLU A 75 0.73 -27.63 -5.91
C GLU A 75 0.80 -27.70 -4.38
N GLY A 76 1.71 -26.97 -3.79
CA GLY A 76 2.02 -26.97 -2.36
C GLY A 76 3.17 -27.90 -1.94
N ASP A 77 3.60 -28.84 -2.79
CA ASP A 77 4.69 -29.76 -2.47
C ASP A 77 6.01 -28.99 -2.27
N PRO A 78 6.81 -29.34 -1.26
CA PRO A 78 8.15 -28.79 -1.09
C PRO A 78 9.10 -29.41 -2.12
N VAL A 79 9.97 -28.59 -2.68
CA VAL A 79 11.00 -29.02 -3.63
C VAL A 79 12.34 -28.49 -3.14
N GLU A 80 13.35 -29.35 -3.11
CA GLU A 80 14.71 -28.95 -2.79
C GLU A 80 15.41 -28.34 -4.02
N ALA A 81 16.43 -27.53 -3.79
CA ALA A 81 17.27 -27.03 -4.87
C ALA A 81 17.92 -28.24 -5.57
N ASP A 82 17.98 -28.21 -6.90
CA ASP A 82 18.52 -29.28 -7.76
C ASP A 82 17.69 -30.58 -7.79
N ALA A 83 16.54 -30.63 -7.10
CA ALA A 83 15.64 -31.77 -7.18
C ALA A 83 15.04 -31.91 -8.59
N VAL A 84 14.83 -33.14 -9.03
CA VAL A 84 14.18 -33.43 -10.31
C VAL A 84 12.70 -33.09 -10.23
N VAL A 85 12.25 -32.14 -11.05
CA VAL A 85 10.86 -31.66 -11.06
C VAL A 85 10.08 -32.15 -12.28
N ALA A 86 10.76 -32.44 -13.37
CA ALA A 86 10.16 -33.04 -14.57
C ALA A 86 11.20 -33.78 -15.39
N THR A 87 10.72 -34.69 -16.24
CA THR A 87 11.54 -35.46 -17.15
C THR A 87 10.95 -35.38 -18.54
N LEU A 88 11.79 -35.13 -19.53
CA LEU A 88 11.41 -34.92 -20.91
C LEU A 88 12.17 -35.90 -21.81
N GLN A 89 11.49 -36.53 -22.74
CA GLN A 89 12.07 -37.30 -23.81
C GLN A 89 12.14 -36.45 -25.08
N PRO A 90 13.32 -36.03 -25.53
CA PRO A 90 13.45 -35.21 -26.73
C PRO A 90 12.92 -35.94 -27.96
N VAL A 91 12.07 -35.25 -28.73
CA VAL A 91 11.74 -35.71 -30.09
C VAL A 91 12.82 -35.16 -31.00
N LEU A 92 13.74 -36.02 -31.40
CA LEU A 92 14.79 -35.67 -32.34
C LEU A 92 14.21 -35.54 -33.75
N PRO A 93 14.39 -34.40 -34.44
CA PRO A 93 14.06 -34.32 -35.85
C PRO A 93 14.92 -35.33 -36.64
N PRO A 94 14.41 -35.99 -37.68
CA PRO A 94 15.13 -37.02 -38.44
C PRO A 94 16.33 -36.49 -39.24
N LEU A 95 16.55 -35.19 -39.33
CA LEU A 95 17.69 -34.54 -39.95
C LEU A 95 18.22 -33.46 -39.04
N GLN A 96 19.50 -33.51 -38.68
CA GLN A 96 20.17 -32.46 -37.92
C GLN A 96 20.19 -31.17 -38.75
N ASP A 97 19.13 -30.34 -38.58
CA ASP A 97 19.07 -29.06 -39.26
C ASP A 97 20.10 -28.10 -38.61
N GLN A 98 21.03 -27.62 -39.43
CA GLN A 98 22.01 -26.62 -38.99
C GLN A 98 21.37 -25.35 -38.40
N ARG A 99 20.13 -25.11 -38.77
CA ARG A 99 19.32 -24.02 -38.19
C ARG A 99 19.03 -24.27 -36.73
N THR A 100 18.52 -25.45 -36.36
CA THR A 100 18.24 -25.85 -34.97
C THR A 100 19.51 -25.77 -34.11
N LEU A 101 20.64 -26.24 -34.63
CA LEU A 101 21.94 -26.13 -33.92
C LEU A 101 22.35 -24.67 -33.69
N ARG A 102 22.15 -23.79 -34.68
CA ARG A 102 22.43 -22.34 -34.52
C ARG A 102 21.49 -21.70 -33.49
N GLU A 103 20.23 -22.04 -33.50
CA GLU A 103 19.24 -21.56 -32.53
C GLU A 103 19.57 -21.99 -31.10
N LEU A 104 19.94 -23.25 -30.89
CA LEU A 104 20.37 -23.77 -29.59
C LEU A 104 21.67 -23.13 -29.08
N ARG A 105 22.63 -22.91 -29.99
CA ARG A 105 23.88 -22.19 -29.64
C ARG A 105 23.62 -20.74 -29.29
N ALA A 106 22.74 -20.07 -30.02
CA ALA A 106 22.31 -18.69 -29.69
C ALA A 106 21.61 -18.63 -28.34
N ARG A 107 20.74 -19.61 -28.05
CA ARG A 107 20.04 -19.71 -26.74
C ARG A 107 21.05 -19.94 -25.61
N LEU A 108 22.01 -20.83 -25.77
CA LEU A 108 23.07 -21.03 -24.78
C LEU A 108 23.87 -19.75 -24.52
N ALA A 109 24.21 -19.00 -25.59
CA ALA A 109 24.92 -17.74 -25.47
C ALA A 109 24.09 -16.69 -24.70
N MET A 110 22.79 -16.63 -24.97
CA MET A 110 21.86 -15.76 -24.23
C MET A 110 21.75 -16.15 -22.75
N SER A 111 21.56 -17.44 -22.43
CA SER A 111 21.52 -17.92 -21.05
C SER A 111 22.81 -17.61 -20.29
N ARG A 112 23.98 -17.75 -20.94
CA ARG A 112 25.27 -17.35 -20.35
C ARG A 112 25.31 -15.85 -20.01
N ALA A 113 24.89 -15.00 -20.94
CA ALA A 113 24.83 -13.55 -20.67
C ALA A 113 23.89 -13.18 -19.49
N VAL A 114 22.77 -13.91 -19.35
CA VAL A 114 21.88 -13.78 -18.19
C VAL A 114 22.57 -14.22 -16.91
N ALA A 115 23.29 -15.35 -16.92
CA ALA A 115 24.05 -15.85 -15.78
C ALA A 115 25.17 -14.90 -15.36
N ASP A 116 25.89 -14.33 -16.32
CA ASP A 116 26.93 -13.33 -16.06
C ASP A 116 26.36 -12.07 -15.40
N ARG A 117 25.19 -11.61 -15.87
CA ARG A 117 24.48 -10.50 -15.24
C ARG A 117 24.05 -10.85 -13.82
N ALA A 118 23.47 -12.02 -13.60
CA ALA A 118 23.04 -12.46 -12.27
C ALA A 118 24.23 -12.62 -11.32
N GLN A 119 25.37 -13.10 -11.82
CA GLN A 119 26.63 -13.17 -11.08
C GLN A 119 27.11 -11.77 -10.64
N ALA A 120 27.06 -10.78 -11.54
CA ALA A 120 27.45 -9.40 -11.24
C ALA A 120 26.52 -8.78 -10.17
N LEU A 121 25.21 -9.02 -10.25
CA LEU A 121 24.25 -8.55 -9.25
C LEU A 121 24.48 -9.19 -7.88
N ALA A 122 24.76 -10.50 -7.84
CA ALA A 122 25.09 -11.18 -6.59
C ALA A 122 26.38 -10.62 -5.97
N GLY A 123 27.40 -10.35 -6.77
CA GLY A 123 28.63 -9.71 -6.30
C GLY A 123 28.40 -8.29 -5.77
N ALA A 124 27.55 -7.51 -6.40
CA ALA A 124 27.19 -6.18 -5.92
C ALA A 124 26.45 -6.25 -4.56
N ALA A 125 25.52 -7.19 -4.41
CA ALA A 125 24.79 -7.41 -3.17
C ALA A 125 25.71 -7.89 -2.03
N GLU A 126 26.72 -8.69 -2.34
CA GLU A 126 27.73 -9.14 -1.37
C GLU A 126 28.57 -7.97 -0.84
N ILE A 127 29.01 -7.07 -1.73
CA ILE A 127 29.74 -5.86 -1.36
C ILE A 127 28.88 -4.96 -0.48
N GLU A 128 27.59 -4.78 -0.81
CA GLU A 128 26.67 -3.96 -0.02
C GLU A 128 26.42 -4.56 1.36
N LEU A 129 26.26 -5.87 1.47
CA LEU A 129 26.17 -6.55 2.75
C LEU A 129 27.44 -6.36 3.59
N ALA A 130 28.61 -6.49 2.99
CA ALA A 130 29.87 -6.26 3.69
C ALA A 130 29.97 -4.83 4.22
N ARG A 131 29.53 -3.84 3.41
CA ARG A 131 29.48 -2.43 3.81
C ARG A 131 28.55 -2.22 5.02
N THR A 132 27.31 -2.69 4.92
CA THR A 132 26.30 -2.49 5.97
C THR A 132 26.64 -3.23 7.27
N ARG A 133 27.24 -4.42 7.19
CA ARG A 133 27.75 -5.15 8.37
C ARG A 133 28.89 -4.41 9.08
N ASN A 134 29.80 -3.79 8.30
CA ASN A 134 30.88 -2.99 8.88
C ASN A 134 30.34 -1.70 9.53
N GLU A 135 29.27 -1.13 8.99
CA GLU A 135 28.59 0.03 9.56
C GLU A 135 27.89 -0.35 10.88
N LEU A 136 27.13 -1.44 10.87
CA LEU A 136 26.48 -1.97 12.08
C LEU A 136 27.50 -2.26 13.19
N LYS A 137 28.61 -2.94 12.87
CA LYS A 137 29.66 -3.21 13.85
C LYS A 137 30.23 -1.94 14.47
N ARG A 138 30.45 -0.89 13.69
CA ARG A 138 30.86 0.42 14.21
C ARG A 138 29.81 1.06 15.11
N SER A 139 28.54 0.97 14.70
CA SER A 139 27.42 1.48 15.50
C SER A 139 27.28 0.72 16.82
N GLU A 140 27.46 -0.60 16.85
CA GLU A 140 27.50 -1.41 18.07
C GLU A 140 28.61 -0.98 19.03
N GLU A 141 29.80 -0.67 18.50
CA GLU A 141 30.93 -0.18 19.29
C GLU A 141 30.65 1.21 19.88
N LEU A 142 30.06 2.11 19.11
CA LEU A 142 29.70 3.46 19.56
C LEU A 142 28.52 3.44 20.56
N ALA A 143 27.56 2.54 20.39
CA ALA A 143 26.43 2.36 21.32
C ALA A 143 26.90 1.89 22.68
N ARG A 144 27.87 0.98 22.76
CA ARG A 144 28.49 0.54 24.04
C ARG A 144 29.16 1.71 24.77
N GLY A 145 29.66 2.70 24.03
CA GLY A 145 30.22 3.94 24.58
C GLY A 145 29.18 5.02 24.88
N GLY A 146 27.91 4.81 24.57
CA GLY A 146 26.84 5.81 24.76
C GLY A 146 26.89 6.97 23.77
N PHE A 147 27.60 6.83 22.61
CA PHE A 147 27.79 7.90 21.64
C PHE A 147 26.69 7.98 20.56
N ILE A 148 25.82 6.97 20.46
CA ILE A 148 24.71 6.97 19.52
C ILE A 148 23.42 6.54 20.22
N SER A 149 22.26 6.89 19.63
CA SER A 149 20.94 6.49 20.13
C SER A 149 20.65 5.03 19.79
N GLU A 150 19.80 4.40 20.59
CA GLU A 150 19.27 3.04 20.35
C GLU A 150 18.57 2.95 18.98
N TYR A 151 17.79 3.98 18.63
CA TYR A 151 17.15 4.08 17.31
C TYR A 151 18.15 4.00 16.14
N LYS A 152 19.33 4.63 16.26
CA LYS A 152 20.34 4.56 15.20
C LYS A 152 20.90 3.14 15.07
N LEU A 153 21.16 2.46 16.19
CA LEU A 153 21.64 1.09 16.22
C LEU A 153 20.62 0.14 15.58
N ASP A 154 19.35 0.25 15.95
CA ASP A 154 18.27 -0.58 15.41
C ASP A 154 18.11 -0.36 13.90
N ASN A 155 18.17 0.88 13.45
CA ASN A 155 18.12 1.19 12.02
C ASN A 155 19.28 0.54 11.25
N ASP A 156 20.51 0.60 11.76
CA ASP A 156 21.67 -0.01 11.10
C ASP A 156 21.58 -1.55 11.10
N ALA A 157 20.99 -2.13 12.14
CA ALA A 157 20.69 -3.56 12.18
C ALA A 157 19.67 -3.98 11.10
N LEU A 158 18.58 -3.21 10.95
CA LEU A 158 17.57 -3.44 9.90
C LEU A 158 18.17 -3.29 8.49
N VAL A 159 19.02 -2.29 8.28
CA VAL A 159 19.72 -2.09 6.99
C VAL A 159 20.62 -3.28 6.67
N ALA A 160 21.39 -3.79 7.64
CA ALA A 160 22.25 -4.96 7.45
C ALA A 160 21.42 -6.24 7.19
N GLN A 161 20.28 -6.41 7.88
CA GLN A 161 19.36 -7.50 7.65
C GLN A 161 18.73 -7.45 6.24
N THR A 162 18.35 -6.27 5.79
CA THR A 162 17.81 -6.05 4.43
C THR A 162 18.87 -6.38 3.38
N ALA A 163 20.12 -5.93 3.56
CA ALA A 163 21.22 -6.26 2.67
C ALA A 163 21.49 -7.78 2.60
N GLN A 164 21.35 -8.50 3.74
CA GLN A 164 21.44 -9.97 3.75
C GLN A 164 20.35 -10.60 2.89
N LYS A 165 19.09 -10.15 3.03
CA LYS A 165 17.97 -10.66 2.22
C LYS A 165 18.15 -10.38 0.73
N ASN A 166 18.67 -9.21 0.40
CA ASN A 166 18.98 -8.86 -0.98
C ASN A 166 20.09 -9.77 -1.56
N LEU A 167 21.12 -10.12 -0.77
CA LEU A 167 22.14 -11.09 -1.19
C LEU A 167 21.53 -12.48 -1.38
N ASP A 168 20.68 -12.94 -0.47
CA ASP A 168 20.01 -14.24 -0.57
C ASP A 168 19.20 -14.33 -1.87
N SER A 169 18.42 -13.27 -2.18
CA SER A 169 17.66 -13.17 -3.44
C SER A 169 18.56 -13.17 -4.66
N ALA A 170 19.60 -12.35 -4.68
CA ALA A 170 20.55 -12.29 -5.81
C ALA A 170 21.30 -13.62 -6.00
N ALA A 171 21.63 -14.32 -4.91
CA ALA A 171 22.26 -15.64 -4.97
C ALA A 171 21.30 -16.70 -5.54
N ASN A 172 20.01 -16.61 -5.22
CA ASN A 172 18.98 -17.48 -5.81
C ASN A 172 18.83 -17.21 -7.30
N ALA A 173 18.73 -15.93 -7.69
CA ALA A 173 18.67 -15.53 -9.10
C ALA A 173 19.89 -16.02 -9.90
N ARG A 174 21.09 -15.95 -9.32
CA ARG A 174 22.30 -16.49 -9.93
C ARG A 174 22.21 -18.00 -10.12
N ARG A 175 21.73 -18.74 -9.09
CA ARG A 175 21.54 -20.19 -9.22
C ARG A 175 20.55 -20.53 -10.32
N ALA A 176 19.39 -19.85 -10.35
CA ALA A 176 18.40 -20.04 -11.41
C ALA A 176 19.00 -19.82 -12.80
N ALA A 177 19.74 -18.72 -13.00
CA ALA A 177 20.38 -18.43 -14.27
C ALA A 177 21.44 -19.50 -14.67
N ASN A 178 22.18 -20.05 -13.70
CA ASN A 178 23.10 -21.14 -13.96
C ASN A 178 22.38 -22.42 -14.41
N TYR A 179 21.23 -22.75 -13.80
CA TYR A 179 20.42 -23.89 -14.27
C TYR A 179 19.86 -23.67 -15.67
N GLU A 180 19.54 -22.46 -16.05
CA GLU A 180 19.15 -22.14 -17.43
C GLU A 180 20.32 -22.40 -18.41
N VAL A 181 21.56 -22.09 -18.02
CA VAL A 181 22.75 -22.40 -18.80
C VAL A 181 22.93 -23.92 -18.94
N GLU A 182 22.79 -24.66 -17.84
CA GLU A 182 22.90 -26.12 -17.86
C GLU A 182 21.81 -26.76 -18.73
N GLN A 183 20.58 -26.26 -18.64
CA GLN A 183 19.46 -26.70 -19.48
C GLN A 183 19.74 -26.42 -20.97
N ALA A 184 20.20 -25.22 -21.29
CA ALA A 184 20.52 -24.86 -22.67
C ALA A 184 21.70 -25.69 -23.22
N LEU A 185 22.71 -25.96 -22.39
CA LEU A 185 23.84 -26.79 -22.73
C LEU A 185 23.43 -28.25 -22.97
N ALA A 186 22.60 -28.80 -22.06
CA ALA A 186 22.11 -30.16 -22.19
C ALA A 186 21.23 -30.35 -23.44
N ALA A 187 20.36 -29.33 -23.75
CA ALA A 187 19.58 -29.32 -24.97
C ALA A 187 20.47 -29.35 -26.24
N LEU A 188 21.50 -28.53 -26.28
CA LEU A 188 22.48 -28.51 -27.36
C LEU A 188 23.21 -29.88 -27.49
N THR A 189 23.66 -30.42 -26.35
CA THR A 189 24.36 -31.68 -26.29
C THR A 189 23.50 -32.86 -26.74
N ALA A 190 22.20 -32.87 -26.36
CA ALA A 190 21.26 -33.89 -26.79
C ALA A 190 21.08 -33.93 -28.32
N VAL A 191 21.05 -32.76 -28.96
CA VAL A 191 20.94 -32.63 -30.42
C VAL A 191 22.25 -32.96 -31.10
N GLU A 192 23.42 -32.48 -30.58
CA GLU A 192 24.74 -32.74 -31.14
C GLU A 192 25.15 -34.22 -31.07
N ARG A 193 24.80 -34.94 -30.00
CA ARG A 193 25.11 -36.35 -29.79
C ARG A 193 24.15 -37.33 -30.48
N GLY A 194 22.96 -36.86 -30.88
CA GLY A 194 22.02 -37.66 -31.66
C GLY A 194 21.59 -38.99 -31.01
N THR A 195 21.57 -39.06 -29.66
CA THR A 195 21.30 -40.33 -28.96
C THR A 195 19.78 -40.52 -28.84
N PRO A 196 19.18 -41.49 -29.55
CA PRO A 196 17.74 -41.79 -29.39
C PRO A 196 17.48 -42.30 -27.98
N GLY A 197 16.44 -41.73 -27.32
CA GLY A 197 16.02 -42.17 -25.99
C GLY A 197 16.71 -41.47 -24.80
N ALA A 198 17.58 -40.50 -25.05
CA ALA A 198 18.16 -39.70 -23.96
C ALA A 198 17.05 -38.94 -23.22
N THR A 199 16.93 -39.23 -21.94
CA THR A 199 15.99 -38.53 -21.05
C THR A 199 16.58 -37.22 -20.55
N PHE A 200 15.91 -36.11 -20.78
CA PHE A 200 16.28 -34.81 -20.28
C PHE A 200 15.60 -34.54 -18.94
N VAL A 201 16.41 -34.25 -17.92
CA VAL A 201 15.93 -34.04 -16.55
C VAL A 201 15.88 -32.55 -16.25
N LEU A 202 14.72 -32.05 -15.90
CA LEU A 202 14.56 -30.66 -15.44
C LEU A 202 14.63 -30.63 -13.92
N ARG A 203 15.43 -29.68 -13.41
CA ARG A 203 15.70 -29.55 -11.99
C ARG A 203 15.16 -28.23 -11.45
N SER A 204 14.86 -28.21 -10.16
CA SER A 204 14.45 -26.99 -9.47
C SER A 204 15.63 -26.04 -9.28
N PRO A 205 15.50 -24.75 -9.65
CA PRO A 205 16.57 -23.78 -9.42
C PRO A 205 16.72 -23.38 -7.95
N VAL A 206 15.69 -23.60 -7.13
CA VAL A 206 15.62 -23.16 -5.73
C VAL A 206 14.98 -24.22 -4.84
N ALA A 207 15.29 -24.16 -3.55
CA ALA A 207 14.59 -24.95 -2.53
C ALA A 207 13.36 -24.19 -2.08
N ASP A 208 12.16 -24.64 -2.50
CA ASP A 208 10.92 -23.93 -2.24
C ASP A 208 9.67 -24.78 -2.45
N ARG A 209 8.50 -24.17 -2.70
CA ARG A 209 7.25 -24.86 -2.94
C ARG A 209 6.78 -24.71 -4.38
N VAL A 210 6.16 -25.78 -4.87
CA VAL A 210 5.43 -25.73 -6.14
C VAL A 210 4.19 -24.87 -5.98
N LEU A 211 4.11 -23.79 -6.74
CA LEU A 211 2.96 -22.86 -6.73
C LEU A 211 1.88 -23.34 -7.67
N ARG A 212 2.29 -23.81 -8.85
CA ARG A 212 1.41 -24.23 -9.91
C ARG A 212 2.06 -25.30 -10.76
N VAL A 213 1.28 -26.28 -11.16
CA VAL A 213 1.69 -27.29 -12.16
C VAL A 213 0.86 -27.07 -13.42
N ALA A 214 1.49 -26.50 -14.46
CA ALA A 214 0.81 -26.20 -15.71
C ALA A 214 0.57 -27.46 -16.57
N GLN A 215 1.45 -28.48 -16.45
CA GLN A 215 1.37 -29.72 -17.20
C GLN A 215 1.55 -30.91 -16.24
N THR A 216 0.49 -31.68 -16.03
CA THR A 216 0.49 -32.82 -15.10
C THR A 216 0.63 -34.17 -15.81
N SER A 217 0.19 -34.24 -17.06
CA SER A 217 0.09 -35.50 -17.81
C SER A 217 1.20 -35.62 -18.83
N GLU A 218 1.48 -36.86 -19.22
CA GLU A 218 2.34 -37.15 -20.34
C GLU A 218 1.76 -36.52 -21.62
N THR A 219 2.54 -35.63 -22.25
CA THR A 219 2.12 -34.91 -23.43
C THR A 219 3.30 -34.41 -24.25
N PRO A 220 3.16 -34.33 -25.58
CA PRO A 220 4.16 -33.66 -26.42
C PRO A 220 4.17 -32.14 -26.12
N LEU A 221 5.36 -31.57 -25.98
CA LEU A 221 5.55 -30.15 -25.68
C LEU A 221 6.51 -29.51 -26.68
N ALA A 222 6.24 -28.25 -26.97
CA ALA A 222 7.18 -27.38 -27.65
C ALA A 222 8.22 -26.77 -26.68
N ALA A 223 9.38 -26.42 -27.20
CA ALA A 223 10.35 -25.64 -26.43
C ALA A 223 9.73 -24.32 -25.92
N GLY A 224 10.01 -23.96 -24.67
CA GLY A 224 9.47 -22.76 -24.02
C GLY A 224 8.13 -22.95 -23.31
N THR A 225 7.49 -24.13 -23.43
CA THR A 225 6.24 -24.39 -22.73
C THR A 225 6.45 -24.42 -21.22
N PRO A 226 5.73 -23.61 -20.42
CA PRO A 226 5.82 -23.64 -18.96
C PRO A 226 5.28 -24.96 -18.41
N LEU A 227 5.98 -25.56 -17.47
CA LEU A 227 5.67 -26.83 -16.85
C LEU A 227 5.18 -26.66 -15.42
N LEU A 228 5.92 -25.92 -14.62
CA LEU A 228 5.58 -25.64 -13.25
C LEU A 228 6.19 -24.30 -12.79
N GLU A 229 5.60 -23.74 -11.76
CA GLU A 229 6.06 -22.52 -11.11
C GLU A 229 6.48 -22.86 -9.67
N ILE A 230 7.65 -22.36 -9.27
CA ILE A 230 8.22 -22.58 -7.93
C ILE A 230 8.47 -21.22 -7.31
N GLY A 231 8.22 -21.07 -6.02
CA GLY A 231 8.49 -19.81 -5.33
C GLY A 231 8.37 -19.86 -3.84
N ASP A 232 9.08 -18.95 -3.16
CA ASP A 232 9.14 -18.87 -1.70
C ASP A 232 7.92 -18.12 -1.13
N THR A 233 6.94 -18.88 -0.67
CA THR A 233 5.77 -18.32 0.01
C THR A 233 6.12 -17.59 1.32
N ARG A 234 7.36 -17.67 1.78
CA ARG A 234 7.85 -16.92 2.96
C ARG A 234 8.24 -15.50 2.62
N GLN A 235 8.47 -15.19 1.34
CA GLN A 235 8.87 -13.88 0.84
C GLN A 235 7.74 -13.26 0.01
N LEU A 236 6.63 -12.96 0.70
CA LEU A 236 5.52 -12.23 0.10
C LEU A 236 5.76 -10.72 0.20
N GLU A 237 5.39 -10.03 -0.85
CA GLU A 237 5.17 -8.59 -0.87
C GLU A 237 3.70 -8.31 -1.20
N ILE A 238 3.23 -7.12 -0.92
CA ILE A 238 1.90 -6.70 -1.34
C ILE A 238 2.06 -5.67 -2.45
N VAL A 239 1.29 -5.84 -3.51
CA VAL A 239 1.18 -4.88 -4.61
C VAL A 239 -0.17 -4.21 -4.52
N ALA A 240 -0.17 -2.91 -4.25
CA ALA A 240 -1.35 -2.06 -4.28
C ALA A 240 -1.31 -1.16 -5.54
N GLU A 241 -2.47 -0.92 -6.15
CA GLU A 241 -2.58 -0.13 -7.37
C GLU A 241 -3.30 1.19 -7.05
N LEU A 242 -2.52 2.23 -6.69
CA LEU A 242 -3.03 3.53 -6.31
C LEU A 242 -3.29 4.42 -7.53
N LEU A 243 -4.23 5.35 -7.41
CA LEU A 243 -4.35 6.45 -8.37
C LEU A 243 -3.06 7.27 -8.40
N THR A 244 -2.69 7.82 -9.56
CA THR A 244 -1.45 8.60 -9.71
C THR A 244 -1.36 9.76 -8.72
N THR A 245 -2.47 10.42 -8.41
CA THR A 245 -2.55 11.52 -7.44
C THR A 245 -2.30 11.08 -6.00
N GLU A 246 -2.68 9.86 -5.65
CA GLU A 246 -2.49 9.25 -4.33
C GLU A 246 -1.09 8.67 -4.19
N ALA A 247 -0.58 8.05 -5.26
CA ALA A 247 0.75 7.46 -5.30
C ALA A 247 1.87 8.49 -5.03
N LEU A 248 1.66 9.76 -5.42
CA LEU A 248 2.58 10.85 -5.10
C LEU A 248 2.72 11.13 -3.59
N GLN A 249 1.72 10.72 -2.80
CA GLN A 249 1.73 10.88 -1.34
C GLN A 249 2.31 9.65 -0.63
N ALA A 250 2.34 8.49 -1.30
CA ALA A 250 2.87 7.24 -0.76
C ALA A 250 4.40 7.21 -0.93
N GLN A 251 5.11 7.74 0.06
CA GLN A 251 6.58 7.77 0.01
C GLN A 251 7.20 6.43 0.44
N PRO A 252 8.36 6.03 -0.10
CA PRO A 252 9.12 4.90 0.42
C PRO A 252 9.39 5.06 1.93
N GLY A 253 9.19 3.98 2.69
CA GLY A 253 9.27 3.97 4.14
C GLY A 253 7.97 4.39 4.86
N ALA A 254 6.93 4.83 4.14
CA ALA A 254 5.65 5.17 4.76
C ALA A 254 5.02 3.94 5.45
N PRO A 255 4.56 4.05 6.71
CA PRO A 255 3.91 2.96 7.42
C PRO A 255 2.64 2.51 6.72
N VAL A 256 2.40 1.21 6.72
CA VAL A 256 1.22 0.59 6.13
C VAL A 256 0.55 -0.33 7.13
N VAL A 257 -0.76 -0.19 7.26
CA VAL A 257 -1.61 -1.13 7.98
C VAL A 257 -2.28 -2.03 6.95
N ILE A 258 -2.10 -3.34 7.10
CA ILE A 258 -2.64 -4.36 6.21
C ILE A 258 -3.80 -5.05 6.91
N ASP A 259 -4.98 -4.94 6.35
CA ASP A 259 -6.23 -5.45 6.90
C ASP A 259 -6.95 -6.36 5.90
N ARG A 260 -8.04 -6.99 6.33
CA ARG A 260 -8.93 -7.86 5.51
C ARG A 260 -8.19 -8.96 4.74
N TRP A 261 -7.06 -9.38 5.25
CA TRP A 261 -6.27 -10.47 4.66
C TRP A 261 -6.77 -11.88 5.04
N GLY A 262 -7.84 -11.97 5.83
CA GLY A 262 -8.46 -13.22 6.28
C GLY A 262 -8.01 -13.70 7.66
N GLY A 263 -7.02 -13.08 8.27
CA GLY A 263 -6.57 -13.37 9.63
C GLY A 263 -7.25 -12.48 10.68
N PRO A 264 -7.06 -12.80 11.98
CA PRO A 264 -7.76 -12.15 13.08
C PRO A 264 -7.16 -10.78 13.49
N ARG A 265 -6.00 -10.41 13.00
CA ARG A 265 -5.27 -9.19 13.38
C ARG A 265 -4.80 -8.45 12.15
N VAL A 266 -4.72 -7.14 12.26
CA VAL A 266 -4.04 -6.31 11.26
C VAL A 266 -2.55 -6.60 11.27
N LEU A 267 -1.91 -6.51 10.10
CA LEU A 267 -0.47 -6.65 9.97
C LEU A 267 0.14 -5.27 9.74
N ALA A 268 1.36 -5.09 10.21
CA ALA A 268 2.16 -3.91 9.93
C ALA A 268 3.04 -4.15 8.71
N GLY A 269 3.29 -3.11 7.96
CA GLY A 269 4.18 -3.10 6.81
C GLY A 269 4.66 -1.69 6.50
N HIS A 270 5.46 -1.56 5.47
CA HIS A 270 5.89 -0.26 4.97
C HIS A 270 5.97 -0.26 3.44
N VAL A 271 5.84 0.92 2.86
CA VAL A 271 6.06 1.12 1.43
C VAL A 271 7.54 0.91 1.13
N ARG A 272 7.86 -0.11 0.35
CA ARG A 272 9.22 -0.35 -0.12
C ARG A 272 9.58 0.53 -1.29
N ALA A 273 8.70 0.60 -2.28
CA ALA A 273 8.92 1.37 -3.49
C ALA A 273 7.60 1.72 -4.18
N VAL A 274 7.61 2.83 -4.90
CA VAL A 274 6.57 3.22 -5.85
C VAL A 274 7.14 3.03 -7.24
N GLU A 275 6.50 2.20 -8.08
CA GLU A 275 6.97 1.98 -9.45
C GLU A 275 6.81 3.28 -10.26
N PRO A 276 7.81 3.68 -11.07
CA PRO A 276 7.75 4.95 -11.81
C PRO A 276 6.81 4.89 -13.02
N GLY A 277 6.35 3.71 -13.42
CA GLY A 277 5.50 3.49 -14.58
C GLY A 277 4.01 3.47 -14.21
N ALA A 278 3.23 4.44 -14.71
CA ALA A 278 1.78 4.38 -14.62
C ALA A 278 1.21 3.48 -15.73
N PHE A 279 0.06 2.88 -15.46
CA PHE A 279 -0.70 2.08 -16.41
C PHE A 279 -2.19 2.45 -16.34
N THR A 280 -2.90 2.21 -17.45
CA THR A 280 -4.35 2.43 -17.50
C THR A 280 -5.09 1.18 -17.05
N LYS A 281 -6.04 1.34 -16.13
CA LYS A 281 -6.95 0.30 -15.67
C LYS A 281 -8.39 0.78 -15.81
N VAL A 282 -9.26 -0.07 -16.31
CA VAL A 282 -10.69 0.23 -16.36
C VAL A 282 -11.32 -0.16 -15.03
N SER A 283 -11.95 0.80 -14.36
CA SER A 283 -12.66 0.58 -13.09
C SER A 283 -13.93 -0.26 -13.30
N ALA A 284 -14.53 -0.73 -12.23
CA ALA A 284 -15.79 -1.48 -12.27
C ALA A 284 -16.97 -0.68 -12.89
N LEU A 285 -16.85 0.65 -12.94
CA LEU A 285 -17.82 1.56 -13.54
C LEU A 285 -17.53 1.86 -15.01
N GLY A 286 -16.50 1.23 -15.61
CA GLY A 286 -16.11 1.44 -17.01
C GLY A 286 -15.28 2.70 -17.26
N VAL A 287 -14.79 3.37 -16.20
CA VAL A 287 -13.95 4.57 -16.32
C VAL A 287 -12.48 4.17 -16.36
N GLU A 288 -11.73 4.75 -17.30
CA GLU A 288 -10.27 4.58 -17.36
C GLU A 288 -9.60 5.39 -16.25
N GLU A 289 -8.77 4.72 -15.46
CA GLU A 289 -8.02 5.30 -14.37
C GLU A 289 -6.52 5.08 -14.60
N GLN A 290 -5.73 6.12 -14.35
CA GLN A 290 -4.27 6.01 -14.36
C GLN A 290 -3.79 5.61 -12.97
N ARG A 291 -3.21 4.42 -12.90
CA ARG A 291 -2.75 3.83 -11.64
C ARG A 291 -1.25 3.55 -11.64
N VAL A 292 -0.67 3.52 -10.45
CA VAL A 292 0.74 3.23 -10.19
C VAL A 292 0.81 2.10 -9.18
N ARG A 293 1.76 1.16 -9.37
CA ARG A 293 1.97 0.09 -8.40
C ARG A 293 2.85 0.57 -7.27
N VAL A 294 2.38 0.30 -6.07
CA VAL A 294 3.10 0.52 -4.82
C VAL A 294 3.42 -0.84 -4.23
N LEU A 295 4.71 -1.06 -3.99
CA LEU A 295 5.23 -2.30 -3.43
C LEU A 295 5.40 -2.13 -1.92
N ILE A 296 4.80 -3.05 -1.16
CA ILE A 296 4.73 -2.97 0.30
C ILE A 296 5.33 -4.25 0.87
N ASP A 297 6.25 -4.09 1.79
CA ASP A 297 6.83 -5.17 2.57
C ASP A 297 6.05 -5.38 3.88
N ILE A 298 5.93 -6.63 4.30
CA ILE A 298 5.24 -7.01 5.53
C ILE A 298 6.26 -7.08 6.66
N ASP A 299 6.13 -6.19 7.65
CA ASP A 299 7.04 -6.10 8.81
C ASP A 299 6.62 -7.04 9.94
N SER A 300 5.34 -7.40 10.00
CA SER A 300 4.82 -8.33 11.00
C SER A 300 5.54 -9.69 10.94
N PRO A 301 5.82 -10.33 12.10
CA PRO A 301 6.44 -11.64 12.15
C PRO A 301 5.69 -12.68 11.32
N ARG A 302 6.44 -13.55 10.63
CA ARG A 302 5.89 -14.56 9.71
C ARG A 302 4.83 -15.45 10.34
N GLU A 303 4.96 -15.74 11.63
CA GLU A 303 4.03 -16.58 12.39
C GLU A 303 2.60 -16.03 12.38
N GLN A 304 2.44 -14.72 12.25
CA GLN A 304 1.13 -14.06 12.24
C GLN A 304 0.40 -14.20 10.91
N TRP A 305 1.11 -14.43 9.81
CA TRP A 305 0.56 -14.44 8.45
C TRP A 305 0.97 -15.66 7.61
N GLN A 306 1.28 -16.81 8.29
CA GLN A 306 1.63 -18.06 7.63
C GLN A 306 0.57 -18.57 6.63
N ALA A 307 -0.69 -18.23 6.87
CA ALA A 307 -1.82 -18.62 6.02
C ALA A 307 -1.91 -17.80 4.72
N LEU A 308 -1.18 -16.68 4.61
CA LEU A 308 -1.15 -15.90 3.38
C LEU A 308 -0.39 -16.65 2.28
N GLY A 309 -1.04 -16.77 1.13
CA GLY A 309 -0.46 -17.30 -0.10
C GLY A 309 -0.26 -16.21 -1.16
N ASP A 310 0.15 -16.63 -2.34
CA ASP A 310 0.27 -15.76 -3.52
C ASP A 310 -1.11 -15.40 -4.08
N GLY A 311 -1.29 -14.15 -4.50
CA GLY A 311 -2.51 -13.65 -5.13
C GLY A 311 -3.67 -13.39 -4.17
N TYR A 312 -3.47 -13.46 -2.84
CA TYR A 312 -4.52 -13.17 -1.87
C TYR A 312 -4.82 -11.67 -1.84
N ARG A 313 -6.12 -11.34 -1.80
CA ARG A 313 -6.57 -9.96 -1.68
C ARG A 313 -6.41 -9.48 -0.24
N VAL A 314 -5.92 -8.28 -0.09
CA VAL A 314 -5.76 -7.57 1.17
C VAL A 314 -6.21 -6.13 0.99
N THR A 315 -6.56 -5.45 2.08
CA THR A 315 -6.75 -4.00 2.07
C THR A 315 -5.54 -3.36 2.74
N VAL A 316 -4.95 -2.37 2.09
CA VAL A 316 -3.80 -1.63 2.63
C VAL A 316 -4.20 -0.20 2.92
N ARG A 317 -3.80 0.29 4.09
CA ARG A 317 -3.96 1.67 4.51
C ARG A 317 -2.57 2.28 4.69
N ILE A 318 -2.15 3.04 3.68
CA ILE A 318 -0.83 3.68 3.61
C ILE A 318 -0.92 5.02 4.32
N VAL A 319 -0.17 5.20 5.39
CA VAL A 319 -0.13 6.46 6.15
C VAL A 319 0.70 7.47 5.36
N THR A 320 0.03 8.49 4.84
CA THR A 320 0.68 9.55 4.04
C THR A 320 1.14 10.72 4.89
N ARG A 321 0.51 10.91 6.04
CA ARG A 321 0.88 11.92 7.02
C ARG A 321 0.44 11.52 8.41
N ALA A 322 1.33 11.61 9.37
CA ALA A 322 1.05 11.43 10.78
C ALA A 322 1.68 12.61 11.56
N VAL A 323 0.89 13.26 12.42
CA VAL A 323 1.37 14.39 13.23
C VAL A 323 0.71 14.31 14.60
N ASP A 324 1.51 14.41 15.65
CA ASP A 324 1.05 14.36 17.02
C ASP A 324 0.76 15.74 17.57
N ASN A 325 -0.10 15.77 18.60
CA ASN A 325 -0.39 16.96 19.40
C ASN A 325 -0.86 18.17 18.57
N VAL A 326 -1.74 17.92 17.60
CA VAL A 326 -2.33 18.95 16.75
C VAL A 326 -3.79 19.22 17.12
N THR A 327 -4.26 20.42 16.80
CA THR A 327 -5.67 20.78 17.00
C THR A 327 -6.54 20.10 15.96
N LEU A 328 -7.48 19.29 16.42
CA LEU A 328 -8.41 18.50 15.62
C LEU A 328 -9.82 19.07 15.71
N VAL A 329 -10.37 19.42 14.57
CA VAL A 329 -11.77 19.82 14.41
C VAL A 329 -12.50 18.69 13.66
N PRO A 330 -13.69 18.26 14.12
CA PRO A 330 -14.48 17.29 13.35
C PRO A 330 -14.70 17.74 11.92
N ALA A 331 -14.50 16.85 10.95
CA ALA A 331 -14.65 17.19 9.53
C ALA A 331 -16.05 17.71 9.19
N SER A 332 -17.09 17.23 9.92
CA SER A 332 -18.48 17.66 9.81
C SER A 332 -18.77 19.08 10.31
N ALA A 333 -17.84 19.70 11.03
CA ALA A 333 -17.96 21.09 11.48
C ALA A 333 -17.45 22.10 10.45
N LEU A 334 -16.74 21.63 9.42
CA LEU A 334 -16.08 22.47 8.44
C LEU A 334 -16.90 22.63 7.17
N PHE A 335 -16.96 23.84 6.67
CA PHE A 335 -17.59 24.19 5.40
C PHE A 335 -16.78 25.26 4.67
N PRO A 336 -16.93 25.38 3.33
CA PRO A 336 -16.28 26.45 2.58
C PRO A 336 -16.71 27.82 3.11
N LEU A 337 -15.76 28.73 3.28
CA LEU A 337 -16.04 30.08 3.76
C LEU A 337 -17.01 30.78 2.79
N PRO A 338 -18.20 31.23 3.24
CA PRO A 338 -19.11 31.96 2.38
C PRO A 338 -18.46 33.25 1.87
N GLY A 339 -18.43 33.44 0.54
CA GLY A 339 -17.95 34.70 -0.04
C GLY A 339 -18.80 35.87 0.46
N ASN A 340 -18.15 36.96 0.84
CA ASN A 340 -18.84 38.21 1.15
C ASN A 340 -19.54 38.68 -0.13
N GLY A 341 -20.88 38.74 -0.12
CA GLY A 341 -21.74 39.04 -1.27
C GLY A 341 -21.58 40.46 -1.86
N LYS A 342 -20.44 41.07 -1.74
CA LYS A 342 -20.02 42.28 -2.43
C LYS A 342 -18.77 41.97 -3.26
N GLY A 343 -18.98 41.51 -4.47
CA GLY A 343 -18.11 41.62 -5.65
C GLY A 343 -16.58 41.48 -5.55
N GLU A 344 -15.99 41.35 -4.41
CA GLU A 344 -14.58 41.07 -4.20
C GLU A 344 -14.42 39.62 -3.75
N SER A 345 -14.28 38.76 -4.73
CA SER A 345 -13.86 37.38 -4.56
C SER A 345 -12.44 37.38 -4.02
N ALA A 346 -12.27 37.43 -2.72
CA ALA A 346 -11.08 36.83 -2.12
C ALA A 346 -11.29 35.31 -2.20
N GLU A 347 -11.27 34.77 -3.41
CA GLU A 347 -11.06 33.35 -3.64
C GLU A 347 -9.62 33.02 -3.26
N VAL A 348 -9.39 32.83 -1.96
CA VAL A 348 -8.33 31.94 -1.52
C VAL A 348 -8.90 30.55 -1.74
N PRO A 349 -8.48 29.81 -2.78
CA PRO A 349 -9.00 28.47 -3.04
C PRO A 349 -8.76 27.63 -1.78
N GLY A 350 -9.85 27.10 -1.20
CA GLY A 350 -9.75 26.25 -0.02
C GLY A 350 -9.91 26.95 1.34
N ALA A 351 -10.30 28.22 1.40
CA ALA A 351 -10.64 28.88 2.67
C ALA A 351 -11.85 28.15 3.31
N MET A 352 -11.66 27.65 4.53
CA MET A 352 -12.67 26.94 5.29
C MET A 352 -13.10 27.77 6.50
N ALA A 353 -14.30 27.50 6.97
CA ALA A 353 -14.86 28.10 8.17
C ALA A 353 -15.54 27.04 9.03
N MET A 354 -15.76 27.39 10.29
CA MET A 354 -16.59 26.64 11.24
C MET A 354 -17.47 27.60 12.03
N PHE A 355 -18.52 27.08 12.66
CA PHE A 355 -19.25 27.81 13.66
C PHE A 355 -18.83 27.38 15.06
N ALA A 356 -18.22 28.28 15.81
CA ALA A 356 -17.98 28.10 17.24
C ALA A 356 -19.25 28.43 18.02
N LEU A 357 -19.54 27.68 19.09
CA LEU A 357 -20.64 27.95 20.00
C LEU A 357 -20.16 28.85 21.15
N GLU A 358 -20.48 30.13 21.10
CA GLU A 358 -20.11 31.10 22.11
C GLU A 358 -21.37 31.70 22.76
N GLN A 359 -21.53 31.55 24.06
CA GLN A 359 -22.65 32.12 24.84
C GLN A 359 -24.03 31.83 24.23
N GLY A 360 -24.26 30.63 23.70
CA GLY A 360 -25.52 30.24 23.07
C GLY A 360 -25.74 30.85 21.68
N ARG A 361 -24.72 31.34 21.03
CA ARG A 361 -24.74 31.87 19.66
C ARG A 361 -23.72 31.17 18.77
N ALA A 362 -24.06 31.01 17.50
CA ALA A 362 -23.12 30.56 16.48
C ALA A 362 -22.23 31.75 16.07
N ARG A 363 -20.91 31.54 16.11
CA ARG A 363 -19.91 32.48 15.65
C ARG A 363 -19.17 31.92 14.48
N LEU A 364 -19.31 32.58 13.33
CA LEU A 364 -18.55 32.22 12.13
C LEU A 364 -17.09 32.53 12.34
N ARG A 365 -16.25 31.51 12.20
CA ARG A 365 -14.80 31.65 12.38
C ARG A 365 -14.07 31.00 11.21
N PRO A 366 -13.27 31.78 10.44
CA PRO A 366 -12.40 31.21 9.43
C PRO A 366 -11.33 30.35 10.09
N VAL A 367 -10.96 29.25 9.45
CA VAL A 367 -9.94 28.31 9.93
C VAL A 367 -8.95 27.97 8.84
N GLU A 368 -7.68 27.83 9.23
CA GLU A 368 -6.62 27.37 8.36
C GLU A 368 -6.44 25.86 8.50
N VAL A 369 -6.97 25.11 7.53
CA VAL A 369 -6.89 23.64 7.49
C VAL A 369 -5.57 23.23 6.87
N ALA A 370 -4.73 22.54 7.63
CA ALA A 370 -3.46 22.00 7.16
C ALA A 370 -3.62 20.65 6.42
N ALA A 371 -4.52 19.80 6.91
CA ALA A 371 -4.90 18.53 6.31
C ALA A 371 -6.26 18.08 6.85
N ARG A 372 -6.95 17.20 6.14
CA ARG A 372 -8.21 16.59 6.59
C ARG A 372 -8.27 15.13 6.17
N ASN A 373 -8.97 14.34 6.96
CA ASN A 373 -9.41 12.99 6.62
C ASN A 373 -10.94 12.90 6.71
N SER A 374 -11.49 11.70 6.66
CA SER A 374 -12.94 11.48 6.72
C SER A 374 -13.59 11.89 8.05
N SER A 375 -12.86 11.90 9.16
CA SER A 375 -13.38 12.13 10.52
C SER A 375 -13.02 13.49 11.09
N ALA A 376 -11.81 13.98 10.84
CA ALA A 376 -11.26 15.18 11.42
C ALA A 376 -10.41 15.99 10.46
N ALA A 377 -10.22 17.26 10.79
CA ALA A 377 -9.26 18.13 10.12
C ALA A 377 -8.24 18.66 11.14
N TRP A 378 -7.00 18.63 10.75
CA TRP A 378 -5.92 19.33 11.43
C TRP A 378 -5.97 20.81 11.09
N VAL A 379 -6.21 21.63 12.08
CA VAL A 379 -6.31 23.09 11.95
C VAL A 379 -5.09 23.73 12.59
N ARG A 380 -4.44 24.64 11.85
CA ARG A 380 -3.30 25.43 12.36
C ARG A 380 -3.74 26.63 13.17
N ASN A 381 -4.73 27.35 12.63
CA ASN A 381 -5.23 28.59 13.22
C ASN A 381 -6.76 28.65 13.13
N GLY A 382 -7.40 29.34 14.08
CA GLY A 382 -8.83 29.60 14.08
C GLY A 382 -9.65 28.68 14.97
N ALA A 383 -9.06 27.65 15.62
CA ALA A 383 -9.71 26.77 16.57
C ALA A 383 -8.84 26.53 17.81
N HIS A 384 -9.46 26.37 18.98
CA HIS A 384 -8.76 26.09 20.24
C HIS A 384 -9.27 24.79 20.86
N ALA A 385 -8.37 24.02 21.46
CA ALA A 385 -8.75 22.79 22.15
C ALA A 385 -9.76 23.05 23.27
N GLY A 386 -10.77 22.18 23.38
CA GLY A 386 -11.88 22.31 24.33
C GLY A 386 -13.01 23.18 23.83
N GLU A 387 -12.88 23.90 22.74
CA GLU A 387 -13.92 24.73 22.17
C GLU A 387 -15.05 23.89 21.59
N ALA A 388 -16.31 24.35 21.83
CA ALA A 388 -17.50 23.73 21.28
C ALA A 388 -17.76 24.25 19.86
N VAL A 389 -17.92 23.34 18.90
CA VAL A 389 -18.18 23.66 17.48
C VAL A 389 -19.45 22.98 17.00
N ILE A 390 -20.16 23.63 16.08
CA ILE A 390 -21.38 23.09 15.50
C ILE A 390 -21.04 22.15 14.37
N VAL A 391 -21.51 20.92 14.49
CA VAL A 391 -21.36 19.91 13.41
C VAL A 391 -22.64 19.88 12.58
N TYR A 392 -22.52 19.55 11.30
CA TYR A 392 -23.63 19.49 10.34
C TYR A 392 -24.51 20.76 10.37
N ALA A 393 -23.89 21.95 10.41
CA ALA A 393 -24.57 23.21 10.52
C ALA A 393 -25.68 23.34 9.45
N PRO A 394 -26.98 23.44 9.84
CA PRO A 394 -28.06 23.66 8.88
C PRO A 394 -27.95 25.05 8.23
N ALA A 395 -28.49 25.20 7.02
CA ALA A 395 -28.42 26.45 6.25
C ALA A 395 -29.05 27.67 6.96
N SER A 396 -29.87 27.44 7.98
CA SER A 396 -30.45 28.48 8.83
C SER A 396 -29.47 29.06 9.84
N VAL A 397 -28.39 28.40 10.16
CA VAL A 397 -27.35 28.91 11.07
C VAL A 397 -26.50 29.93 10.34
N ARG A 398 -26.44 31.12 10.88
CA ARG A 398 -25.61 32.25 10.40
C ARG A 398 -24.88 32.86 11.58
N ASP A 399 -23.89 33.69 11.29
CA ASP A 399 -23.15 34.39 12.34
C ASP A 399 -24.10 35.16 13.27
N GLY A 400 -23.91 35.03 14.59
CA GLY A 400 -24.68 35.69 15.65
C GLY A 400 -26.05 35.08 16.00
N VAL A 401 -26.54 34.09 15.26
CA VAL A 401 -27.82 33.43 15.51
C VAL A 401 -27.77 32.66 16.82
N ARG A 402 -28.90 32.75 17.60
CA ARG A 402 -29.05 31.95 18.82
C ARG A 402 -29.24 30.49 18.49
N VAL A 403 -28.41 29.66 19.10
CA VAL A 403 -28.45 28.20 18.94
C VAL A 403 -28.52 27.53 20.31
N ARG A 404 -29.07 26.33 20.33
CA ARG A 404 -29.12 25.47 21.50
C ARG A 404 -28.56 24.12 21.15
N SER A 405 -27.63 23.61 21.96
CA SER A 405 -27.15 22.25 21.82
C SER A 405 -28.31 21.27 21.98
N ARG A 406 -28.46 20.39 21.03
CA ARG A 406 -29.32 19.21 21.12
C ARG A 406 -28.64 18.26 22.11
N THR A 407 -29.18 18.17 23.33
CA THR A 407 -28.73 17.12 24.27
C THR A 407 -29.36 15.80 23.81
N GLU A 408 -28.54 14.77 23.63
CA GLU A 408 -29.03 13.40 23.45
C GLU A 408 -29.83 12.96 24.66
#